data_03f7625090b8edb15ba2014c4aa19cf6
#
_entry.id   03f7625090b8edb15ba2014c4aa19cf6
#
_cell.length_a   1.000
_cell.length_b   1.000
_cell.length_c   1.000
_cell.angle_alpha   90.00
_cell.angle_beta   90.00
_cell.angle_gamma   90.00
#
_symmetry.space_group_name_H-M   'P 1'
#
loop_
_entity.id
_entity.type
_entity.pdbx_description
1 polymer ?
#
loop_
_entity_poly.entity_id
_entity_poly.type
_entity_poly.pdbx_seq_one_letter_code
_entity_poly.pdbx_strand_id
1 'polypeptide(L)'
;ITINGTAVSLGGSVTAGTDWQAVVVADGSTQLTAVAGRGYFLDTNAGVIDVKLPTSPTRGDTIILADYGNNFATNRVVVDTGGKKIDSVVGGEPGTGGFTLETNGAVVELVFADDTAGWIIKQNSAPSDLGAEDYATFIEATGGTVTTSGNFKIHSFTGDGCFVVSKVGNAAGSENVSYVVVAGGGGTTGDRGGAGGAGGYREGKCTS
;
A
#
# COMPACT_ATOMS: atom_id res chain seq x y z
N ILE A 1 -16.63 -10.72 -39.53
CA ILE A 1 -15.28 -10.59 -39.01
C ILE A 1 -15.27 -10.84 -37.52
N THR A 2 -14.28 -11.52 -36.98
CA THR A 2 -14.13 -11.76 -35.52
C THR A 2 -12.88 -11.07 -35.03
N ILE A 3 -13.00 -10.37 -33.90
CA ILE A 3 -11.84 -9.77 -33.23
C ILE A 3 -11.86 -10.29 -31.79
N ASN A 4 -10.77 -10.92 -31.33
CA ASN A 4 -10.65 -11.56 -30.01
C ASN A 4 -11.85 -12.52 -29.71
N GLY A 5 -12.25 -13.31 -30.70
CA GLY A 5 -13.36 -14.25 -30.54
C GLY A 5 -14.78 -13.64 -30.61
N THR A 6 -14.90 -12.32 -30.61
CA THR A 6 -16.20 -11.62 -30.69
C THR A 6 -16.57 -11.35 -32.14
N ALA A 7 -17.77 -11.75 -32.57
CA ALA A 7 -18.27 -11.46 -33.88
C ALA A 7 -18.62 -9.96 -34.00
N VAL A 8 -18.04 -9.28 -34.98
CA VAL A 8 -18.26 -7.86 -35.25
C VAL A 8 -18.93 -7.70 -36.60
N SER A 9 -20.07 -7.03 -36.64
CA SER A 9 -20.73 -6.65 -37.91
C SER A 9 -19.94 -5.53 -38.62
N LEU A 10 -20.15 -5.37 -39.90
CA LEU A 10 -19.52 -4.28 -40.66
C LEU A 10 -19.97 -2.93 -40.08
N GLY A 11 -19.00 -2.10 -39.63
CA GLY A 11 -19.28 -0.83 -38.95
C GLY A 11 -19.46 -0.93 -37.41
N GLY A 12 -19.42 -2.15 -36.84
CA GLY A 12 -19.38 -2.32 -35.39
C GLY A 12 -17.99 -2.09 -34.79
N SER A 13 -17.91 -1.76 -33.52
CA SER A 13 -16.68 -1.63 -32.77
C SER A 13 -16.57 -2.74 -31.73
N VAL A 14 -15.33 -3.17 -31.47
CA VAL A 14 -14.99 -4.07 -30.36
C VAL A 14 -14.02 -3.33 -29.46
N THR A 15 -14.30 -3.30 -28.17
CA THR A 15 -13.35 -2.79 -27.17
C THR A 15 -12.22 -3.79 -27.06
N ALA A 16 -10.99 -3.37 -27.40
CA ALA A 16 -9.78 -4.19 -27.33
C ALA A 16 -9.15 -4.22 -25.92
N GLY A 17 -9.86 -3.80 -24.90
CA GLY A 17 -9.40 -3.71 -23.51
C GLY A 17 -10.29 -4.53 -22.57
N THR A 18 -9.95 -4.48 -21.29
CA THR A 18 -10.75 -5.09 -20.21
C THR A 18 -12.14 -4.46 -20.13
N ASP A 19 -13.17 -5.29 -20.12
CA ASP A 19 -14.56 -4.84 -19.89
C ASP A 19 -14.79 -4.64 -18.38
N TRP A 20 -14.58 -3.41 -17.89
CA TRP A 20 -14.77 -3.07 -16.49
C TRP A 20 -16.22 -3.02 -16.08
N GLN A 21 -16.54 -3.74 -15.02
CA GLN A 21 -17.90 -3.85 -14.48
C GLN A 21 -18.16 -2.80 -13.39
N ALA A 22 -19.42 -2.59 -13.05
CA ALA A 22 -19.80 -1.77 -11.91
C ALA A 22 -19.17 -2.31 -10.60
N VAL A 23 -18.99 -1.43 -9.62
CA VAL A 23 -18.44 -1.81 -8.31
C VAL A 23 -19.33 -2.88 -7.66
N VAL A 24 -18.72 -3.98 -7.24
CA VAL A 24 -19.35 -5.03 -6.44
C VAL A 24 -19.17 -4.67 -4.98
N VAL A 25 -20.26 -4.38 -4.28
CA VAL A 25 -20.23 -3.99 -2.87
C VAL A 25 -20.56 -5.21 -2.01
N ALA A 26 -19.70 -5.48 -1.00
CA ALA A 26 -19.96 -6.56 -0.05
C ALA A 26 -21.18 -6.28 0.82
N ASP A 27 -21.96 -7.34 1.09
CA ASP A 27 -23.12 -7.32 1.99
C ASP A 27 -23.03 -8.38 3.12
N GLY A 28 -21.82 -8.99 3.26
CA GLY A 28 -21.56 -10.07 4.22
C GLY A 28 -21.81 -11.49 3.69
N SER A 29 -22.43 -11.62 2.51
CA SER A 29 -22.68 -12.90 1.83
C SER A 29 -22.47 -12.82 0.31
N THR A 30 -21.78 -11.76 -0.15
CA THR A 30 -21.62 -11.45 -1.57
C THR A 30 -20.79 -12.50 -2.29
N GLN A 31 -21.38 -13.12 -3.31
CA GLN A 31 -20.69 -14.00 -4.22
C GLN A 31 -20.71 -13.41 -5.63
N LEU A 32 -19.53 -13.27 -6.24
CA LEU A 32 -19.33 -12.85 -7.61
C LEU A 32 -18.94 -14.02 -8.49
N THR A 33 -19.70 -14.29 -9.54
CA THR A 33 -19.24 -15.20 -10.60
C THR A 33 -18.55 -14.38 -11.68
N ALA A 34 -17.22 -14.52 -11.75
CA ALA A 34 -16.41 -13.78 -12.69
C ALA A 34 -16.53 -14.35 -14.12
N VAL A 35 -16.45 -13.48 -15.11
CA VAL A 35 -16.52 -13.80 -16.53
C VAL A 35 -15.21 -13.41 -17.21
N ALA A 36 -14.70 -14.26 -18.07
CA ALA A 36 -13.46 -13.99 -18.83
C ALA A 36 -13.56 -12.67 -19.63
N GLY A 37 -12.45 -11.94 -19.70
CA GLY A 37 -12.33 -10.64 -20.37
C GLY A 37 -12.79 -9.45 -19.52
N ARG A 38 -13.22 -9.67 -18.28
CA ARG A 38 -13.76 -8.62 -17.42
C ARG A 38 -12.84 -8.22 -16.27
N GLY A 39 -12.97 -6.94 -15.87
CA GLY A 39 -12.40 -6.38 -14.65
C GLY A 39 -13.49 -6.03 -13.65
N TYR A 40 -13.21 -6.24 -12.38
CA TYR A 40 -14.14 -6.02 -11.28
C TYR A 40 -13.51 -5.14 -10.22
N PHE A 41 -14.21 -4.08 -9.83
CA PHE A 41 -13.91 -3.29 -8.65
C PHE A 41 -14.66 -3.89 -7.47
N LEU A 42 -13.94 -4.30 -6.42
CA LEU A 42 -14.48 -5.01 -5.27
C LEU A 42 -14.41 -4.10 -4.03
N ASP A 43 -15.55 -3.72 -3.50
CA ASP A 43 -15.66 -2.95 -2.27
C ASP A 43 -15.96 -3.89 -1.10
N THR A 44 -14.94 -4.22 -0.32
CA THR A 44 -15.02 -5.12 0.83
C THR A 44 -15.24 -4.39 2.16
N ASN A 45 -15.63 -3.10 2.17
CA ASN A 45 -15.81 -2.35 3.41
C ASN A 45 -16.84 -2.99 4.35
N ALA A 46 -17.89 -3.62 3.83
CA ALA A 46 -18.96 -4.23 4.62
C ALA A 46 -18.79 -5.74 4.84
N GLY A 47 -17.74 -6.38 4.29
CA GLY A 47 -17.49 -7.82 4.50
C GLY A 47 -16.63 -8.45 3.41
N VAL A 48 -16.48 -9.76 3.50
CA VAL A 48 -15.75 -10.60 2.54
C VAL A 48 -16.54 -10.71 1.24
N ILE A 49 -15.83 -10.80 0.11
CA ILE A 49 -16.41 -11.14 -1.19
C ILE A 49 -15.83 -12.47 -1.66
N ASP A 50 -16.70 -13.42 -2.00
CA ASP A 50 -16.32 -14.68 -2.63
C ASP A 50 -16.39 -14.52 -4.15
N VAL A 51 -15.27 -14.72 -4.84
CA VAL A 51 -15.17 -14.65 -6.30
C VAL A 51 -15.00 -16.04 -6.86
N LYS A 52 -15.93 -16.47 -7.69
CA LYS A 52 -15.87 -17.73 -8.41
C LYS A 52 -15.36 -17.51 -9.84
N LEU A 53 -14.22 -18.11 -10.17
CA LEU A 53 -13.66 -18.11 -11.52
C LEU A 53 -14.39 -19.09 -12.44
N PRO A 54 -14.32 -18.94 -13.78
CA PRO A 54 -14.91 -19.87 -14.73
C PRO A 54 -14.40 -21.30 -14.53
N THR A 55 -15.31 -22.26 -14.56
CA THR A 55 -14.99 -23.70 -14.42
C THR A 55 -14.45 -24.32 -15.72
N SER A 56 -14.70 -23.70 -16.86
CA SER A 56 -14.24 -24.13 -18.19
C SER A 56 -13.56 -22.97 -18.92
N PRO A 57 -12.47 -22.42 -18.36
CA PRO A 57 -11.76 -21.34 -19.02
C PRO A 57 -10.99 -21.85 -20.25
N THR A 58 -10.73 -20.96 -21.20
CA THR A 58 -9.91 -21.21 -22.37
C THR A 58 -8.57 -20.48 -22.25
N ARG A 59 -7.54 -20.98 -22.93
CA ARG A 59 -6.21 -20.36 -22.90
C ARG A 59 -6.27 -18.89 -23.31
N GLY A 60 -5.72 -18.03 -22.49
CA GLY A 60 -5.70 -16.58 -22.68
C GLY A 60 -6.88 -15.85 -22.07
N ASP A 61 -7.84 -16.55 -21.46
CA ASP A 61 -8.89 -15.90 -20.67
C ASP A 61 -8.25 -15.09 -19.55
N THR A 62 -8.70 -13.85 -19.37
CA THR A 62 -8.20 -12.93 -18.35
C THR A 62 -9.31 -12.48 -17.44
N ILE A 63 -8.99 -12.25 -16.16
CA ILE A 63 -9.88 -11.65 -15.16
C ILE A 63 -9.04 -10.69 -14.33
N ILE A 64 -9.55 -9.48 -14.09
CA ILE A 64 -8.89 -8.50 -13.22
C ILE A 64 -9.77 -8.24 -12.01
N LEU A 65 -9.17 -8.31 -10.82
CA LEU A 65 -9.79 -8.03 -9.54
C LEU A 65 -9.06 -6.85 -8.90
N ALA A 66 -9.77 -5.79 -8.55
CA ALA A 66 -9.20 -4.56 -8.01
C ALA A 66 -9.86 -4.18 -6.69
N ASP A 67 -9.05 -3.86 -5.68
CA ASP A 67 -9.53 -3.34 -4.40
C ASP A 67 -10.05 -1.91 -4.56
N TYR A 68 -11.38 -1.73 -4.51
CA TYR A 68 -12.00 -0.44 -4.62
C TYR A 68 -11.93 0.38 -3.32
N GLY A 69 -12.12 -0.30 -2.19
CA GLY A 69 -12.22 0.32 -0.88
C GLY A 69 -10.91 0.43 -0.11
N ASN A 70 -9.78 -0.06 -0.69
CA ASN A 70 -8.50 -0.18 0.00
C ASN A 70 -8.61 -0.96 1.33
N ASN A 71 -9.35 -2.07 1.33
CA ASN A 71 -9.74 -2.77 2.56
C ASN A 71 -9.55 -4.30 2.53
N PHE A 72 -8.86 -4.86 1.52
CA PHE A 72 -8.62 -6.31 1.41
C PHE A 72 -7.87 -6.90 2.60
N ALA A 73 -7.03 -6.12 3.29
CA ALA A 73 -6.33 -6.59 4.48
C ALA A 73 -7.27 -6.76 5.69
N THR A 74 -8.40 -6.08 5.73
CA THR A 74 -9.42 -6.21 6.78
C THR A 74 -10.46 -7.25 6.42
N ASN A 75 -11.03 -7.12 5.23
CA ASN A 75 -12.03 -8.04 4.68
C ASN A 75 -11.51 -8.57 3.35
N ARG A 76 -10.91 -9.75 3.39
CA ARG A 76 -10.28 -10.36 2.22
C ARG A 76 -11.26 -10.71 1.11
N VAL A 77 -10.75 -10.88 -0.08
CA VAL A 77 -11.44 -11.56 -1.16
C VAL A 77 -11.01 -13.03 -1.17
N VAL A 78 -11.97 -13.93 -1.25
CA VAL A 78 -11.72 -15.38 -1.39
C VAL A 78 -11.98 -15.76 -2.83
N VAL A 79 -10.99 -16.37 -3.50
CA VAL A 79 -11.08 -16.75 -4.90
C VAL A 79 -11.23 -18.26 -5.03
N ASP A 80 -12.42 -18.70 -5.47
CA ASP A 80 -12.67 -20.07 -5.92
C ASP A 80 -12.20 -20.19 -7.37
N THR A 81 -11.19 -21.03 -7.59
CA THR A 81 -10.59 -21.22 -8.94
C THR A 81 -11.44 -22.08 -9.88
N GLY A 82 -12.65 -22.49 -9.48
CA GLY A 82 -13.53 -23.33 -10.28
C GLY A 82 -12.95 -24.75 -10.50
N GLY A 83 -12.16 -25.25 -9.55
CA GLY A 83 -11.49 -26.55 -9.62
C GLY A 83 -10.22 -26.55 -10.50
N LYS A 84 -9.77 -25.39 -10.96
CA LYS A 84 -8.50 -25.25 -11.70
C LYS A 84 -7.36 -24.92 -10.73
N LYS A 85 -6.13 -25.15 -11.16
CA LYS A 85 -4.94 -24.73 -10.43
C LYS A 85 -4.75 -23.22 -10.51
N ILE A 86 -3.95 -22.69 -9.58
CA ILE A 86 -3.40 -21.35 -9.65
C ILE A 86 -1.88 -21.45 -9.45
N ASP A 87 -1.10 -20.85 -10.35
CA ASP A 87 0.38 -20.94 -10.40
C ASP A 87 0.90 -22.38 -10.21
N SER A 88 0.26 -23.35 -10.90
CA SER A 88 0.54 -24.79 -10.83
C SER A 88 0.18 -25.47 -9.51
N VAL A 89 -0.36 -24.75 -8.53
CA VAL A 89 -0.84 -25.28 -7.26
C VAL A 89 -2.34 -25.53 -7.33
N VAL A 90 -2.81 -26.60 -6.71
CA VAL A 90 -4.25 -26.87 -6.62
C VAL A 90 -4.92 -25.76 -5.82
N GLY A 91 -5.82 -25.01 -6.47
CA GLY A 91 -6.65 -24.01 -5.80
C GLY A 91 -7.67 -24.69 -4.89
N GLY A 92 -7.90 -24.12 -3.72
CA GLY A 92 -8.91 -24.63 -2.79
C GLY A 92 -10.29 -24.04 -3.08
N GLU A 93 -11.31 -24.68 -2.48
CA GLU A 93 -12.66 -24.11 -2.39
C GLU A 93 -12.70 -23.00 -1.33
N PRO A 94 -13.60 -22.01 -1.43
CA PRO A 94 -13.85 -21.05 -0.37
C PRO A 94 -14.09 -21.74 0.98
N GLY A 95 -13.33 -21.38 1.99
CA GLY A 95 -13.40 -21.98 3.33
C GLY A 95 -12.49 -23.18 3.58
N THR A 96 -11.80 -23.71 2.57
CA THR A 96 -10.87 -24.84 2.72
C THR A 96 -9.40 -24.50 2.43
N GLY A 97 -9.05 -23.21 2.40
CA GLY A 97 -7.70 -22.74 2.10
C GLY A 97 -7.53 -22.28 0.66
N GLY A 98 -8.59 -21.73 0.07
CA GLY A 98 -8.57 -21.13 -1.26
C GLY A 98 -7.60 -19.95 -1.37
N PHE A 99 -7.33 -19.53 -2.58
CA PHE A 99 -6.53 -18.35 -2.85
C PHE A 99 -7.24 -17.10 -2.30
N THR A 100 -6.53 -16.28 -1.54
CA THR A 100 -7.08 -15.05 -0.95
C THR A 100 -6.32 -13.81 -1.40
N LEU A 101 -7.04 -12.70 -1.57
CA LEU A 101 -6.45 -11.39 -1.75
C LEU A 101 -6.59 -10.63 -0.42
N GLU A 102 -5.45 -10.33 0.21
CA GLU A 102 -5.38 -9.75 1.56
C GLU A 102 -4.53 -8.46 1.61
N THR A 103 -4.16 -7.92 0.46
CA THR A 103 -3.33 -6.71 0.39
C THR A 103 -4.19 -5.52 -0.01
N ASN A 104 -4.20 -4.48 0.81
CA ASN A 104 -4.93 -3.25 0.52
C ASN A 104 -4.45 -2.59 -0.78
N GLY A 105 -5.41 -2.14 -1.59
CA GLY A 105 -5.18 -1.51 -2.88
C GLY A 105 -4.62 -2.44 -3.96
N ALA A 106 -4.66 -3.76 -3.74
CA ALA A 106 -4.19 -4.71 -4.73
C ALA A 106 -5.03 -4.67 -6.01
N VAL A 107 -4.34 -4.80 -7.14
CA VAL A 107 -4.95 -5.08 -8.45
C VAL A 107 -4.29 -6.34 -8.99
N VAL A 108 -5.08 -7.38 -9.17
CA VAL A 108 -4.59 -8.70 -9.57
C VAL A 108 -5.17 -9.07 -10.93
N GLU A 109 -4.33 -9.33 -11.90
CA GLU A 109 -4.70 -9.87 -13.21
C GLU A 109 -4.39 -11.37 -13.26
N LEU A 110 -5.42 -12.16 -13.51
CA LEU A 110 -5.34 -13.61 -13.68
C LEU A 110 -5.46 -13.96 -15.15
N VAL A 111 -4.59 -14.83 -15.64
CA VAL A 111 -4.63 -15.34 -17.03
C VAL A 111 -4.65 -16.85 -17.00
N PHE A 112 -5.63 -17.48 -17.65
CA PHE A 112 -5.66 -18.93 -17.76
C PHE A 112 -4.67 -19.42 -18.82
N ALA A 113 -3.74 -20.30 -18.41
CA ALA A 113 -2.74 -20.87 -19.29
C ALA A 113 -3.24 -22.19 -19.91
N ASP A 114 -3.47 -23.19 -19.08
CA ASP A 114 -3.96 -24.54 -19.43
C ASP A 114 -4.32 -25.32 -18.16
N ASP A 115 -4.75 -26.56 -18.29
CA ASP A 115 -5.11 -27.41 -17.13
C ASP A 115 -3.89 -27.89 -16.31
N THR A 116 -2.66 -27.70 -16.81
CA THR A 116 -1.44 -28.09 -16.08
C THR A 116 -1.02 -26.99 -15.10
N ALA A 117 -0.96 -25.74 -15.56
CA ALA A 117 -0.59 -24.59 -14.76
C ALA A 117 -1.79 -23.92 -14.11
N GLY A 118 -2.95 -23.94 -14.77
CA GLY A 118 -4.16 -23.28 -14.32
C GLY A 118 -4.16 -21.78 -14.60
N TRP A 119 -4.66 -21.01 -13.65
CA TRP A 119 -4.60 -19.56 -13.66
C TRP A 119 -3.23 -19.07 -13.20
N ILE A 120 -2.66 -18.15 -13.94
CA ILE A 120 -1.36 -17.50 -13.64
C ILE A 120 -1.64 -16.10 -13.16
N ILE A 121 -1.03 -15.71 -12.06
CA ILE A 121 -1.03 -14.31 -11.59
C ILE A 121 -0.04 -13.54 -12.46
N LYS A 122 -0.57 -12.75 -13.41
CA LYS A 122 0.27 -11.97 -14.33
C LYS A 122 0.76 -10.68 -13.70
N GLN A 123 -0.09 -10.04 -12.93
CA GLN A 123 0.22 -8.78 -12.27
C GLN A 123 -0.51 -8.70 -10.93
N ASN A 124 0.24 -8.35 -9.90
CA ASN A 124 -0.26 -8.03 -8.59
C ASN A 124 0.35 -6.68 -8.20
N SER A 125 -0.42 -5.60 -8.36
CA SER A 125 0.00 -4.25 -7.94
C SER A 125 -0.73 -3.91 -6.65
N ALA A 126 0.01 -3.47 -5.66
CA ALA A 126 -0.53 -2.91 -4.42
C ALA A 126 0.11 -1.55 -4.17
N PRO A 127 -0.45 -0.68 -3.31
CA PRO A 127 0.20 0.58 -2.94
C PRO A 127 1.63 0.39 -2.39
N SER A 128 1.92 -0.77 -1.79
CA SER A 128 3.28 -1.16 -1.41
C SER A 128 4.23 -1.34 -2.59
N ASP A 129 3.69 -1.66 -3.78
CA ASP A 129 4.47 -1.86 -5.01
C ASP A 129 4.70 -0.54 -5.76
N LEU A 130 3.94 0.50 -5.39
CA LEU A 130 4.17 1.86 -5.87
C LEU A 130 5.38 2.51 -5.18
N GLY A 131 6.29 1.71 -4.66
CA GLY A 131 7.47 2.15 -3.98
C GLY A 131 7.12 3.15 -2.88
N ALA A 132 7.05 2.72 -1.64
CA ALA A 132 6.93 3.65 -0.50
C ALA A 132 8.04 4.73 -0.54
N GLU A 133 9.02 4.55 -1.42
CA GLU A 133 10.12 5.45 -1.70
C GLU A 133 9.75 6.66 -2.54
N ASP A 134 8.66 6.60 -3.33
CA ASP A 134 8.23 7.73 -4.17
C ASP A 134 7.39 8.77 -3.42
N TYR A 135 6.87 8.41 -2.23
CA TYR A 135 6.16 9.36 -1.37
C TYR A 135 7.06 9.83 -0.23
N ALA A 136 7.45 11.10 -0.27
CA ALA A 136 8.19 11.72 0.82
C ALA A 136 7.46 11.58 2.15
N THR A 137 8.00 10.76 3.04
CA THR A 137 7.52 10.61 4.41
C THR A 137 8.51 11.28 5.34
N PHE A 138 8.02 12.15 6.22
CA PHE A 138 8.84 12.91 7.14
C PHE A 138 8.75 12.33 8.55
N ILE A 139 9.79 12.59 9.35
CA ILE A 139 9.78 12.24 10.76
C ILE A 139 8.64 13.00 11.48
N GLU A 140 7.85 12.25 12.23
CA GLU A 140 6.90 12.82 13.19
C GLU A 140 7.45 12.64 14.61
N ALA A 141 7.58 13.74 15.34
CA ALA A 141 8.07 13.74 16.70
C ALA A 141 7.30 14.70 17.58
N THR A 142 7.38 14.45 18.89
CA THR A 142 6.78 15.29 19.93
C THR A 142 7.82 15.66 20.98
N GLY A 143 7.51 16.65 21.80
CA GLY A 143 8.34 17.15 22.88
C GLY A 143 8.89 18.55 22.64
N GLY A 144 9.17 19.26 23.70
CA GLY A 144 9.62 20.65 23.66
C GLY A 144 8.58 21.63 23.09
N THR A 145 9.03 22.86 22.83
CA THR A 145 8.24 23.85 22.10
C THR A 145 8.48 23.67 20.61
N VAL A 146 7.41 23.43 19.85
CA VAL A 146 7.50 23.16 18.40
C VAL A 146 7.26 24.45 17.61
N THR A 147 8.19 24.79 16.73
CA THR A 147 8.07 25.90 15.77
C THR A 147 8.42 25.43 14.37
N THR A 148 7.95 26.15 13.34
CA THR A 148 8.26 25.86 11.94
C THR A 148 8.99 27.03 11.32
N SER A 149 10.07 26.76 10.59
CA SER A 149 10.83 27.77 9.84
C SER A 149 11.21 27.19 8.47
N GLY A 150 10.62 27.73 7.41
CA GLY A 150 10.76 27.16 6.08
C GLY A 150 10.30 25.70 6.07
N ASN A 151 11.15 24.81 5.60
CA ASN A 151 10.88 23.36 5.53
C ASN A 151 11.28 22.61 6.82
N PHE A 152 11.66 23.30 7.89
CA PHE A 152 12.13 22.69 9.12
C PHE A 152 11.10 22.78 10.23
N LYS A 153 10.89 21.68 10.94
CA LYS A 153 10.20 21.64 12.23
C LYS A 153 11.25 21.63 13.34
N ILE A 154 11.17 22.59 14.25
CA ILE A 154 12.16 22.84 15.30
C ILE A 154 11.53 22.50 16.64
N HIS A 155 12.15 21.64 17.42
CA HIS A 155 11.78 21.30 18.79
C HIS A 155 12.79 21.93 19.74
N SER A 156 12.35 22.91 20.54
CA SER A 156 13.20 23.64 21.50
C SER A 156 12.91 23.17 22.91
N PHE A 157 13.96 22.79 23.64
CA PHE A 157 13.91 22.39 25.03
C PHE A 157 14.70 23.40 25.86
N THR A 158 14.04 24.07 26.80
CA THR A 158 14.65 25.04 27.74
C THR A 158 14.69 24.52 29.18
N GLY A 159 14.34 23.27 29.38
CA GLY A 159 14.36 22.51 30.61
C GLY A 159 14.28 21.02 30.32
N ASP A 160 14.04 20.22 31.34
CA ASP A 160 13.93 18.77 31.19
C ASP A 160 12.77 18.40 30.25
N GLY A 161 13.00 17.43 29.35
CA GLY A 161 12.02 16.99 28.39
C GLY A 161 12.55 15.86 27.50
N CYS A 162 11.62 15.18 26.84
CA CYS A 162 11.97 14.10 25.92
C CYS A 162 11.58 14.48 24.49
N PHE A 163 12.48 14.22 23.55
CA PHE A 163 12.19 14.20 22.12
C PHE A 163 11.75 12.79 21.77
N VAL A 164 10.47 12.59 21.42
CA VAL A 164 9.90 11.28 21.12
C VAL A 164 9.54 11.20 19.64
N VAL A 165 10.18 10.31 18.92
CA VAL A 165 9.86 10.00 17.52
C VAL A 165 8.70 9.00 17.50
N SER A 166 7.56 9.40 16.94
CA SER A 166 6.36 8.56 16.78
C SER A 166 6.29 7.89 15.41
N LYS A 167 6.95 8.47 14.40
CA LYS A 167 7.02 7.93 13.05
C LYS A 167 8.38 8.24 12.43
N VAL A 168 8.98 7.25 11.81
CA VAL A 168 10.23 7.41 11.05
C VAL A 168 9.89 7.85 9.63
N GLY A 169 10.67 8.78 9.08
CA GLY A 169 10.59 9.16 7.67
C GLY A 169 11.25 8.14 6.75
N ASN A 170 11.36 8.47 5.47
CA ASN A 170 12.08 7.69 4.48
C ASN A 170 13.11 8.55 3.73
N ALA A 171 13.91 7.92 2.87
CA ALA A 171 14.96 8.60 2.11
C ALA A 171 14.44 9.71 1.18
N ALA A 172 13.22 9.58 0.64
CA ALA A 172 12.58 10.58 -0.21
C ALA A 172 12.07 11.80 0.59
N GLY A 173 11.74 11.61 1.88
CA GLY A 173 11.35 12.67 2.79
C GLY A 173 12.51 13.12 3.68
N SER A 174 12.52 12.69 4.93
CA SER A 174 13.64 12.90 5.86
C SER A 174 13.58 11.87 6.97
N GLU A 175 14.63 11.10 7.13
CA GLU A 175 14.82 10.13 8.23
C GLU A 175 15.88 10.57 9.24
N ASN A 176 16.37 11.79 9.10
CA ASN A 176 17.48 12.32 9.84
C ASN A 176 17.09 13.52 10.70
N VAL A 177 17.70 13.64 11.87
CA VAL A 177 17.49 14.76 12.81
C VAL A 177 18.84 15.45 13.07
N SER A 178 18.89 16.78 12.88
CA SER A 178 20.00 17.59 13.33
C SER A 178 19.71 18.13 14.72
N TYR A 179 20.71 18.23 15.55
CA TYR A 179 20.56 18.76 16.91
C TYR A 179 21.66 19.74 17.31
N VAL A 180 21.29 20.64 18.21
CA VAL A 180 22.22 21.54 18.91
C VAL A 180 21.92 21.47 20.40
N VAL A 181 22.98 21.27 21.20
CA VAL A 181 22.90 21.29 22.66
C VAL A 181 23.84 22.37 23.20
N VAL A 182 23.31 23.30 23.96
CA VAL A 182 24.05 24.39 24.60
C VAL A 182 23.88 24.27 26.10
N ALA A 183 24.99 24.05 26.82
CA ALA A 183 24.98 23.99 28.27
C ALA A 183 25.08 25.40 28.87
N GLY A 184 24.62 25.54 30.10
CA GLY A 184 24.75 26.80 30.86
C GLY A 184 26.23 27.16 31.10
N GLY A 185 26.55 28.44 31.00
CA GLY A 185 27.86 28.98 31.39
C GLY A 185 28.07 28.97 32.90
N GLY A 186 29.33 29.00 33.32
CA GLY A 186 29.68 29.15 34.72
C GLY A 186 29.28 30.56 35.26
N GLY A 187 28.78 30.60 36.49
CA GLY A 187 28.51 31.88 37.17
C GLY A 187 29.76 32.62 37.53
N THR A 188 29.69 33.92 37.65
CA THR A 188 30.74 34.78 38.26
C THR A 188 30.38 35.02 39.71
N THR A 189 31.40 34.99 40.59
CA THR A 189 31.25 35.48 41.98
C THR A 189 31.40 36.97 41.97
N GLY A 190 30.49 37.68 42.71
CA GLY A 190 30.60 39.12 42.88
C GLY A 190 31.92 39.55 43.50
N ASP A 191 32.37 40.77 43.20
CA ASP A 191 33.45 41.50 43.81
C ASP A 191 34.86 40.84 43.83
N ARG A 192 35.51 40.76 42.65
CA ARG A 192 36.89 40.23 42.38
C ARG A 192 36.95 38.78 41.90
N GLY A 193 35.87 38.17 41.54
CA GLY A 193 35.91 36.86 40.93
C GLY A 193 36.24 36.89 39.41
N GLY A 194 36.91 35.84 38.92
CA GLY A 194 37.13 35.68 37.49
C GLY A 194 35.83 35.42 36.75
N ALA A 195 35.82 35.71 35.46
CA ALA A 195 34.69 35.39 34.60
C ALA A 195 34.44 33.88 34.55
N GLY A 196 33.14 33.51 34.62
CA GLY A 196 32.76 32.11 34.41
C GLY A 196 33.06 31.66 32.99
N GLY A 197 33.39 30.39 32.82
CA GLY A 197 33.59 29.78 31.49
C GLY A 197 32.31 29.71 30.68
N ALA A 198 32.45 29.68 29.36
CA ALA A 198 31.33 29.39 28.49
C ALA A 198 30.87 27.95 28.72
N GLY A 199 29.58 27.69 28.57
CA GLY A 199 28.98 26.36 28.64
C GLY A 199 29.46 25.46 27.49
N GLY A 200 29.26 24.15 27.65
CA GLY A 200 29.53 23.21 26.59
C GLY A 200 28.57 23.41 25.39
N TYR A 201 29.10 23.15 24.20
CA TYR A 201 28.32 23.19 22.97
C TYR A 201 28.48 21.86 22.24
N ARG A 202 27.40 21.30 21.76
CA ARG A 202 27.41 20.13 20.86
C ARG A 202 26.40 20.32 19.75
N GLU A 203 26.78 19.92 18.57
CA GLU A 203 25.88 19.81 17.43
C GLU A 203 26.10 18.50 16.70
N GLY A 204 25.02 17.98 16.09
CA GLY A 204 25.07 16.93 15.09
C GLY A 204 24.27 17.39 13.89
N LYS A 205 24.88 17.38 12.73
CA LYS A 205 24.26 17.68 11.46
C LYS A 205 24.22 16.42 10.63
N CYS A 206 23.05 16.16 10.04
CA CYS A 206 22.98 15.19 8.97
C CYS A 206 23.43 15.88 7.69
N THR A 207 24.50 15.39 7.10
CA THR A 207 24.89 15.75 5.73
C THR A 207 24.16 14.82 4.78
N SER A 208 23.28 15.38 3.97
CA SER A 208 22.68 14.71 2.81
C SER A 208 23.72 14.44 1.74
#